data_5fd2d5fa39fed400a3f16ee3e0bd92a3
#
_entry.id   5fd2d5fa39fed400a3f16ee3e0bd92a3
#
_cell.length_a   1.000
_cell.length_b   1.000
_cell.length_c   1.000
_cell.angle_alpha   90.00
_cell.angle_beta   90.00
_cell.angle_gamma   90.00
#
_symmetry.space_group_name_H-M   'P 1'
#
loop_
_entity.id
_entity.type
_entity.pdbx_description
1 polymer ?
#
loop_
_entity_poly.entity_id
_entity_poly.type
_entity_poly.pdbx_seq_one_letter_code
_entity_poly.pdbx_strand_id
1 'polypeptide(L)'
;TGEHHVFHADIYLKDEQELDLAGFHIRVLHTPGHTPGGCCYYFPYENVVFSGDTLFCTSVGRTDFPGGSMSDIIRSIKEKLMTLPDRTTVYPGHNDVTTIENERMYNPYL
;
A
#
# COMPACT_ATOMS: atom_id res chain seq x y z
N THR A 1 5.75 -7.70 12.88
CA THR A 1 5.55 -7.13 11.61
C THR A 1 5.98 -5.68 11.53
N GLY A 2 6.51 -5.30 10.39
CA GLY A 2 7.17 -4.02 10.24
C GLY A 2 6.27 -2.81 10.41
N GLU A 3 5.01 -2.93 10.07
CA GLU A 3 4.09 -1.79 10.07
C GLU A 3 3.88 -1.18 11.45
N HIS A 4 4.05 -1.95 12.50
CA HIS A 4 3.90 -1.44 13.85
C HIS A 4 5.16 -0.76 14.35
N HIS A 5 6.29 -1.06 13.77
CA HIS A 5 7.58 -0.61 14.23
C HIS A 5 7.99 0.74 13.66
N VAL A 6 7.35 1.16 12.57
CA VAL A 6 7.68 2.40 11.88
C VAL A 6 7.43 3.61 12.78
N PHE A 7 6.36 3.59 13.58
CA PHE A 7 5.97 4.73 14.39
C PHE A 7 6.29 4.56 15.86
N HIS A 8 5.99 3.45 16.43
CA HIS A 8 6.29 3.11 17.80
C HIS A 8 5.51 1.86 18.20
N ALA A 9 6.06 1.06 19.12
CA ALA A 9 5.44 -0.20 19.50
C ALA A 9 4.10 -0.03 20.22
N ASP A 10 3.85 1.10 20.86
CA ASP A 10 2.62 1.34 21.58
C ASP A 10 1.57 2.12 20.78
N ILE A 11 1.81 2.35 19.49
CA ILE A 11 0.86 2.99 18.60
C ILE A 11 0.31 1.96 17.63
N TYR A 12 -1.01 1.77 17.64
CA TYR A 12 -1.69 0.85 16.75
C TYR A 12 -2.35 1.63 15.64
N LEU A 13 -1.93 1.38 14.40
CA LEU A 13 -2.48 2.04 13.23
C LEU A 13 -3.76 1.34 12.78
N LYS A 14 -4.80 2.11 12.55
CA LYS A 14 -6.08 1.59 12.08
C LYS A 14 -6.22 1.86 10.59
N ASP A 15 -7.05 1.03 9.93
CA ASP A 15 -7.38 1.27 8.53
C ASP A 15 -8.03 2.65 8.36
N GLU A 16 -7.62 3.38 7.33
CA GLU A 16 -8.07 4.74 7.02
C GLU A 16 -7.71 5.77 8.09
N GLN A 17 -6.86 5.42 9.04
CA GLN A 17 -6.41 6.37 10.04
C GLN A 17 -5.61 7.49 9.39
N GLU A 18 -5.85 8.74 9.85
CA GLU A 18 -5.13 9.90 9.34
C GLU A 18 -4.15 10.39 10.41
N LEU A 19 -2.95 10.72 9.96
CA LEU A 19 -1.86 11.16 10.82
C LEU A 19 -1.25 12.44 10.26
N ASP A 20 -0.82 13.33 11.15
CA ASP A 20 -0.03 14.50 10.77
C ASP A 20 1.34 14.35 11.41
N LEU A 21 2.36 14.09 10.58
CA LEU A 21 3.73 13.84 11.03
C LEU A 21 4.71 14.67 10.21
N ALA A 22 5.59 15.39 10.90
CA ALA A 22 6.68 16.14 10.24
C ALA A 22 6.18 17.07 9.14
N GLY A 23 4.99 17.64 9.30
CA GLY A 23 4.39 18.54 8.31
C GLY A 23 3.63 17.84 7.18
N PHE A 24 3.55 16.51 7.20
CA PHE A 24 2.83 15.75 6.20
C PHE A 24 1.52 15.20 6.75
N HIS A 25 0.48 15.23 5.92
CA HIS A 25 -0.77 14.54 6.20
C HIS A 25 -0.73 13.17 5.54
N ILE A 26 -0.94 12.11 6.32
CA ILE A 26 -0.78 10.73 5.87
C ILE A 26 -2.05 9.95 6.17
N ARG A 27 -2.55 9.18 5.21
CA ARG A 27 -3.64 8.25 5.44
C ARG A 27 -3.11 6.82 5.37
N VAL A 28 -3.40 6.03 6.39
CA VAL A 28 -2.99 4.63 6.47
C VAL A 28 -4.03 3.77 5.76
N LEU A 29 -3.60 2.96 4.81
CA LEU A 29 -4.47 2.05 4.06
C LEU A 29 -4.08 0.62 4.44
N HIS A 30 -4.99 -0.11 5.07
CA HIS A 30 -4.76 -1.50 5.43
C HIS A 30 -4.89 -2.37 4.18
N THR A 31 -3.81 -3.05 3.80
CA THR A 31 -3.74 -3.84 2.57
C THR A 31 -3.22 -5.24 2.88
N PRO A 32 -4.03 -6.10 3.50
CA PRO A 32 -3.60 -7.47 3.79
C PRO A 32 -3.44 -8.29 2.52
N GLY A 33 -2.61 -9.32 2.59
CA GLY A 33 -2.39 -10.25 1.50
C GLY A 33 -0.95 -10.73 1.44
N HIS A 34 0.02 -9.82 1.36
CA HIS A 34 1.43 -10.17 1.54
C HIS A 34 1.64 -10.61 3.00
N THR A 35 1.16 -9.79 3.93
CA THR A 35 1.02 -10.17 5.34
C THR A 35 -0.37 -9.78 5.83
N PRO A 36 -0.86 -10.38 6.94
CA PRO A 36 -2.16 -9.99 7.50
C PRO A 36 -2.22 -8.53 7.95
N GLY A 37 -1.10 -7.97 8.40
CA GLY A 37 -1.03 -6.60 8.89
C GLY A 37 -0.44 -5.60 7.90
N GLY A 38 -0.37 -5.95 6.62
CA GLY A 38 0.21 -5.07 5.60
C GLY A 38 -0.50 -3.74 5.47
N CYS A 39 0.27 -2.66 5.29
CA CYS A 39 -0.27 -1.32 5.14
C CYS A 39 0.44 -0.56 4.04
N CYS A 40 -0.29 0.37 3.44
CA CYS A 40 0.26 1.38 2.55
C CYS A 40 0.06 2.75 3.17
N TYR A 41 0.93 3.70 2.83
CA TYR A 41 0.87 5.05 3.39
C TYR A 41 0.63 6.04 2.25
N TYR A 42 -0.52 6.68 2.27
CA TYR A 42 -0.94 7.60 1.22
C TYR A 42 -0.79 9.05 1.69
N PHE A 43 -0.10 9.84 0.86
CA PHE A 43 0.13 11.27 1.09
C PHE A 43 -0.72 12.05 0.08
N PRO A 44 -1.96 12.41 0.42
CA PRO A 44 -2.88 12.98 -0.57
C PRO A 44 -2.44 14.32 -1.14
N TYR A 45 -1.77 15.14 -0.36
CA TYR A 45 -1.35 16.46 -0.84
C TYR A 45 -0.13 16.37 -1.75
N GLU A 46 0.70 15.35 -1.60
CA GLU A 46 1.87 15.12 -2.43
C GLU A 46 1.57 14.19 -3.61
N ASN A 47 0.39 13.58 -3.65
CA ASN A 47 -0.01 12.60 -4.66
C ASN A 47 0.95 11.41 -4.72
N VAL A 48 1.28 10.84 -3.55
CA VAL A 48 2.24 9.75 -3.42
C VAL A 48 1.68 8.69 -2.50
N VAL A 49 1.90 7.42 -2.82
CA VAL A 49 1.61 6.31 -1.92
C VAL A 49 2.84 5.40 -1.83
N PHE A 50 3.19 5.03 -0.60
CA PHE A 50 4.23 4.05 -0.32
C PHE A 50 3.55 2.70 -0.15
N SER A 51 3.76 1.81 -1.10
CA SER A 51 3.01 0.55 -1.16
C SER A 51 3.74 -0.64 -0.54
N GLY A 52 4.98 -0.45 -0.08
CA GLY A 52 5.74 -1.52 0.56
C GLY A 52 5.78 -2.76 -0.31
N ASP A 53 5.38 -3.89 0.26
CA ASP A 53 5.35 -5.17 -0.44
C ASP A 53 3.96 -5.54 -0.95
N THR A 54 3.07 -4.57 -1.13
CA THR A 54 1.71 -4.80 -1.60
C THR A 54 1.61 -4.69 -3.12
N LEU A 55 2.00 -3.55 -3.68
CA LEU A 55 1.90 -3.28 -5.12
C LEU A 55 3.26 -2.90 -5.67
N PHE A 56 3.65 -3.55 -6.75
CA PHE A 56 4.88 -3.27 -7.49
C PHE A 56 4.54 -2.86 -8.92
N CYS A 57 5.54 -2.38 -9.64
CA CYS A 57 5.37 -2.05 -11.05
C CYS A 57 5.01 -3.32 -11.82
N THR A 58 3.79 -3.38 -12.33
CA THR A 58 3.19 -4.51 -13.06
C THR A 58 3.20 -5.84 -12.28
N SER A 59 3.21 -5.77 -10.95
CA SER A 59 3.22 -6.97 -10.11
C SER A 59 2.55 -6.68 -8.76
N VAL A 60 2.42 -7.73 -7.96
CA VAL A 60 1.90 -7.63 -6.60
C VAL A 60 2.84 -8.41 -5.67
N GLY A 61 2.69 -8.17 -4.37
CA GLY A 61 3.52 -8.82 -3.36
C GLY A 61 3.31 -10.33 -3.32
N ARG A 62 4.34 -11.04 -2.87
CA ARG A 62 4.26 -12.50 -2.71
C ARG A 62 3.24 -12.87 -1.66
N THR A 63 2.57 -14.00 -1.89
CA THR A 63 1.55 -14.52 -0.98
C THR A 63 1.74 -16.01 -0.71
N ASP A 64 2.89 -16.57 -1.07
CA ASP A 64 3.18 -18.01 -1.04
C ASP A 64 3.83 -18.48 0.26
N PHE A 65 3.55 -17.80 1.36
CA PHE A 65 4.08 -18.17 2.69
C PHE A 65 2.96 -18.05 3.73
N PRO A 66 3.19 -18.59 4.96
CA PRO A 66 2.13 -18.56 6.00
C PRO A 66 1.60 -17.15 6.25
N GLY A 67 0.27 -17.01 6.24
CA GLY A 67 -0.39 -15.71 6.41
C GLY A 67 -0.59 -14.95 5.11
N GLY A 68 0.01 -15.39 3.99
CA GLY A 68 -0.20 -14.76 2.69
C GLY A 68 -1.50 -15.20 2.03
N SER A 69 -2.10 -14.31 1.24
CA SER A 69 -3.34 -14.61 0.52
C SER A 69 -3.43 -13.80 -0.75
N MET A 70 -3.43 -14.50 -1.90
CA MET A 70 -3.53 -13.85 -3.21
C MET A 70 -4.87 -13.12 -3.38
N SER A 71 -5.96 -13.73 -2.95
CA SER A 71 -7.27 -13.08 -3.03
C SER A 71 -7.34 -11.83 -2.17
N ASP A 72 -6.72 -11.86 -1.00
CA ASP A 72 -6.70 -10.70 -0.12
C ASP A 72 -5.86 -9.56 -0.69
N ILE A 73 -4.69 -9.85 -1.26
CA ILE A 73 -3.84 -8.78 -1.79
C ILE A 73 -4.49 -8.11 -3.00
N ILE A 74 -5.11 -8.89 -3.87
CA ILE A 74 -5.80 -8.33 -5.05
C ILE A 74 -6.99 -7.47 -4.61
N ARG A 75 -7.79 -7.95 -3.67
CA ARG A 75 -8.91 -7.19 -3.13
C ARG A 75 -8.43 -5.90 -2.46
N SER A 76 -7.37 -5.99 -1.65
CA SER A 76 -6.79 -4.82 -0.99
C SER A 76 -6.36 -3.76 -1.98
N ILE A 77 -5.67 -4.16 -3.04
CA ILE A 77 -5.21 -3.22 -4.05
C ILE A 77 -6.39 -2.58 -4.77
N LYS A 78 -7.39 -3.37 -5.15
CA LYS A 78 -8.56 -2.83 -5.86
C LYS A 78 -9.38 -1.88 -5.00
N GLU A 79 -9.58 -2.21 -3.72
CA GLU A 79 -10.41 -1.41 -2.84
C GLU A 79 -9.68 -0.18 -2.28
N LYS A 80 -8.38 -0.29 -2.04
CA LYS A 80 -7.63 0.76 -1.34
C LYS A 80 -6.74 1.59 -2.25
N LEU A 81 -6.14 0.99 -3.27
CA LEU A 81 -5.18 1.68 -4.12
C LEU A 81 -5.77 2.12 -5.45
N MET A 82 -6.58 1.28 -6.08
CA MET A 82 -7.14 1.63 -7.39
C MET A 82 -8.22 2.71 -7.31
N THR A 83 -8.63 3.11 -6.13
CA THR A 83 -9.54 4.24 -5.90
C THR A 83 -8.80 5.57 -5.78
N LEU A 84 -7.48 5.56 -5.71
CA LEU A 84 -6.67 6.77 -5.64
C LEU A 84 -6.60 7.46 -7.01
N PRO A 85 -6.30 8.76 -7.06
CA PRO A 85 -6.19 9.46 -8.35
C PRO A 85 -5.15 8.82 -9.25
N ASP A 86 -5.42 8.84 -10.55
CA ASP A 86 -4.53 8.24 -11.57
C ASP A 86 -3.11 8.77 -11.49
N ARG A 87 -2.95 10.05 -11.16
CA ARG A 87 -1.63 10.71 -11.07
C ARG A 87 -0.82 10.34 -9.84
N THR A 88 -1.37 9.54 -8.94
CA THR A 88 -0.68 9.16 -7.71
C THR A 88 0.56 8.33 -8.06
N THR A 89 1.71 8.79 -7.60
CA THR A 89 2.97 8.05 -7.76
C THR A 89 3.06 6.98 -6.72
N VAL A 90 3.44 5.77 -7.13
CA VAL A 90 3.58 4.62 -6.25
C VAL A 90 5.06 4.34 -6.03
N TYR A 91 5.46 4.37 -4.76
CA TYR A 91 6.82 4.00 -4.35
C TYR A 91 6.76 2.64 -3.66
N PRO A 92 7.12 1.56 -4.35
CA PRO A 92 7.15 0.22 -3.76
C PRO A 92 8.35 0.06 -2.82
N GLY A 93 8.33 -1.01 -2.03
CA GLY A 93 9.46 -1.34 -1.16
C GLY A 93 10.73 -1.67 -1.94
N HIS A 94 10.58 -2.18 -3.16
CA HIS A 94 11.67 -2.42 -4.10
C HIS A 94 11.06 -2.44 -5.52
N ASN A 95 11.91 -2.59 -6.53
CA ASN A 95 11.53 -2.46 -7.94
C ASN A 95 11.26 -1.01 -8.33
N ASP A 96 10.67 -0.80 -9.50
CA ASP A 96 10.54 0.52 -10.09
C ASP A 96 9.36 1.30 -9.51
N VAL A 97 9.51 2.62 -9.46
CA VAL A 97 8.43 3.54 -9.18
C VAL A 97 7.40 3.47 -10.33
N THR A 98 6.12 3.57 -9.99
CA THR A 98 5.05 3.52 -10.98
C THR A 98 3.95 4.52 -10.62
N THR A 99 2.81 4.45 -11.28
CA THR A 99 1.64 5.27 -10.97
C THR A 99 0.39 4.40 -10.87
N ILE A 100 -0.64 4.93 -10.22
CA ILE A 100 -1.92 4.22 -10.11
C ILE A 100 -2.50 4.00 -11.51
N GLU A 101 -2.42 5.00 -12.40
CA GLU A 101 -2.91 4.86 -13.77
C GLU A 101 -2.20 3.72 -14.50
N ASN A 102 -0.87 3.65 -14.41
CA ASN A 102 -0.10 2.60 -15.07
C ASN A 102 -0.49 1.21 -14.57
N GLU A 103 -0.69 1.08 -13.27
CA GLU A 103 -1.06 -0.21 -12.70
C GLU A 103 -2.49 -0.61 -13.04
N ARG A 104 -3.39 0.35 -13.10
CA ARG A 104 -4.78 0.09 -13.52
C ARG A 104 -4.83 -0.44 -14.95
N MET A 105 -3.98 0.09 -15.84
CA MET A 105 -3.97 -0.28 -17.25
C MET A 105 -3.17 -1.54 -17.55
N TYR A 106 -2.05 -1.75 -16.88
CA TYR A 106 -1.05 -2.73 -17.31
C TYR A 106 -0.74 -3.83 -16.30
N ASN A 107 -1.20 -3.73 -15.05
CA ASN A 107 -0.91 -4.77 -14.08
C ASN A 107 -1.72 -6.02 -14.37
N PRO A 108 -1.07 -7.17 -14.64
CA PRO A 108 -1.81 -8.37 -15.06
C PRO A 108 -2.63 -9.01 -13.94
N TYR A 109 -2.42 -8.62 -12.69
CA TYR A 109 -3.17 -9.16 -11.55
C TYR A 109 -4.45 -8.37 -11.24
N LEU A 110 -4.65 -7.23 -11.87
CA LEU A 110 -5.76 -6.34 -11.57
C LEU A 110 -6.80 -6.25 -12.68
#